data_cea48be2eee5fe8204fa613e4b0f6fd1
#
_entry.id   cea48be2eee5fe8204fa613e4b0f6fd1
#
_cell.length_a   1.000
_cell.length_b   1.000
_cell.length_c   1.000
_cell.angle_alpha   90.00
_cell.angle_beta   90.00
_cell.angle_gamma   90.00
#
_symmetry.space_group_name_H-M   'P 1'
#
loop_
_entity.id
_entity.type
_entity.pdbx_description
1 polymer ?
#
loop_
_entity_poly.entity_id
_entity_poly.type
_entity_poly.pdbx_seq_one_letter_code
_entity_poly.pdbx_strand_id
1 'polypeptide(L)'
;PLQVFATVIDENTNEVNNEGSYTTHLSKLTTMYKFINSNCSSDEEIEFNKILNDFYIYFNIDKEKATEYKAEEYPTMSDFLKYINSILYLDIENGIFNPKLSDSRKNRLDSIQLNIENLVTTYPKLFDGHSTIDDFSNEKVLSFNLRYLTQLEKRIFNAQIYNILTMLWNNALVQGIKEKKAFDSKEKLYNHCAKYLILIDEAHKIINTDNPTAVDYLISFQKEARKYFGSLIFATQSILDIAPSNIDSEMLLKLKNMFGLTQYKFVMQQDSAVKNILKDVFDNQLSESELSTVPSLKMGDCILCINGFGNISFNIDVSEEELELFKGGA
;
A
#
# COMPACT_ATOMS: atom_id res chain seq x y z
N PRO A 1 12.28 1.39 6.18
CA PRO A 1 13.65 1.77 5.86
C PRO A 1 13.71 3.20 5.32
N LEU A 2 14.83 3.88 5.63
CA LEU A 2 15.08 5.26 5.21
C LEU A 2 15.79 5.34 3.85
N GLN A 3 16.08 4.21 3.22
CA GLN A 3 16.65 4.15 1.88
C GLN A 3 15.69 4.68 0.83
N VAL A 4 16.20 5.55 -0.05
CA VAL A 4 15.45 6.06 -1.21
C VAL A 4 15.60 5.08 -2.38
N PHE A 5 14.49 4.59 -2.90
CA PHE A 5 14.47 3.76 -4.09
C PHE A 5 14.06 4.58 -5.31
N ALA A 6 14.51 4.15 -6.49
CA ALA A 6 14.06 4.72 -7.75
C ALA A 6 12.55 4.54 -7.91
N THR A 7 11.80 5.63 -7.94
CA THR A 7 10.32 5.63 -8.02
C THR A 7 9.79 6.55 -9.10
N VAL A 8 10.60 7.53 -9.51
CA VAL A 8 10.25 8.47 -10.56
C VAL A 8 11.22 8.30 -11.72
N ILE A 9 10.66 8.06 -12.90
CA ILE A 9 11.41 7.94 -14.15
C ILE A 9 11.04 9.14 -15.03
N ASP A 10 12.03 9.79 -15.60
CA ASP A 10 11.80 10.81 -16.63
C ASP A 10 11.28 10.13 -17.91
N GLU A 11 10.09 10.49 -18.35
CA GLU A 11 9.43 9.86 -19.51
C GLU A 11 10.17 10.15 -20.82
N ASN A 12 10.96 11.22 -20.91
CA ASN A 12 11.69 11.63 -22.13
C ASN A 12 13.04 10.90 -22.21
N THR A 13 13.80 10.91 -21.12
CA THR A 13 15.16 10.31 -21.09
C THR A 13 15.13 8.83 -20.70
N ASN A 14 14.07 8.38 -20.02
CA ASN A 14 13.96 7.05 -19.40
C ASN A 14 15.00 6.80 -18.29
N GLU A 15 15.54 7.87 -17.74
CA GLU A 15 16.49 7.81 -16.63
C GLU A 15 15.76 8.02 -15.30
N VAL A 16 16.38 7.55 -14.23
CA VAL A 16 15.84 7.77 -12.88
C VAL A 16 15.94 9.26 -12.53
N ASN A 17 14.80 9.84 -12.15
CA ASN A 17 14.77 11.18 -11.57
C ASN A 17 15.03 11.05 -10.05
N ASN A 18 16.28 11.26 -9.65
CA ASN A 18 16.72 11.13 -8.27
C ASN A 18 16.00 12.11 -7.33
N GLU A 19 15.89 13.39 -7.69
CA GLU A 19 15.22 14.42 -6.90
C GLU A 19 13.72 14.17 -6.77
N GLY A 20 13.08 13.73 -7.84
CA GLY A 20 11.68 13.30 -7.83
C GLY A 20 11.47 12.09 -6.94
N SER A 21 12.35 11.09 -7.02
CA SER A 21 12.31 9.89 -6.17
C SER A 21 12.53 10.23 -4.69
N TYR A 22 13.46 11.15 -4.39
CA TYR A 22 13.70 11.65 -3.04
C TYR A 22 12.45 12.35 -2.46
N THR A 23 11.84 13.25 -3.22
CA THR A 23 10.63 13.98 -2.80
C THR A 23 9.45 13.02 -2.55
N THR A 24 9.28 12.04 -3.43
CA THR A 24 8.25 10.99 -3.28
C THR A 24 8.50 10.15 -2.02
N HIS A 25 9.78 9.84 -1.73
CA HIS A 25 10.16 9.11 -0.53
C HIS A 25 9.85 9.88 0.77
N LEU A 26 10.15 11.18 0.83
CA LEU A 26 9.76 12.02 1.98
C LEU A 26 8.24 12.01 2.19
N SER A 27 7.46 12.15 1.13
CA SER A 27 6.00 12.09 1.19
C SER A 27 5.50 10.73 1.68
N LYS A 28 6.13 9.63 1.23
CA LYS A 28 5.84 8.27 1.68
C LYS A 28 6.09 8.12 3.18
N LEU A 29 7.23 8.58 3.69
CA LEU A 29 7.57 8.48 5.11
C LEU A 29 6.64 9.35 5.98
N THR A 30 6.28 10.53 5.48
CA THR A 30 5.30 11.42 6.14
C THR A 30 3.93 10.75 6.23
N THR A 31 3.47 10.10 5.17
CA THR A 31 2.21 9.34 5.17
C THR A 31 2.30 8.13 6.11
N MET A 32 3.42 7.41 6.12
CA MET A 32 3.66 6.31 7.05
C MET A 32 3.61 6.79 8.51
N TYR A 33 4.18 7.96 8.81
CA TYR A 33 4.12 8.57 10.14
C TYR A 33 2.67 8.85 10.58
N LYS A 34 1.79 9.29 9.67
CA LYS A 34 0.34 9.50 9.96
C LYS A 34 -0.37 8.20 10.34
N PHE A 35 0.03 7.06 9.80
CA PHE A 35 -0.50 5.78 10.30
C PHE A 35 -0.03 5.46 11.72
N ILE A 36 1.22 5.80 12.05
CA ILE A 36 1.77 5.59 13.40
C ILE A 36 1.14 6.52 14.41
N ASN A 37 0.98 7.81 14.07
CA ASN A 37 0.30 8.82 14.89
C ASN A 37 -1.04 9.22 14.25
N SER A 38 -2.11 8.54 14.64
CA SER A 38 -3.47 8.85 14.15
C SER A 38 -3.99 10.24 14.55
N ASN A 39 -3.38 10.86 15.57
CA ASN A 39 -3.71 12.20 16.05
C ASN A 39 -2.78 13.28 15.48
N CYS A 40 -1.98 12.95 14.46
CA CYS A 40 -1.05 13.88 13.83
C CYS A 40 -1.78 15.10 13.27
N SER A 41 -1.45 16.29 13.80
CA SER A 41 -1.97 17.55 13.25
C SER A 41 -1.25 17.93 11.96
N SER A 42 -1.86 18.81 11.16
CA SER A 42 -1.20 19.34 9.95
C SER A 42 0.13 20.04 10.25
N ASP A 43 0.22 20.75 11.36
CA ASP A 43 1.46 21.40 11.78
C ASP A 43 2.55 20.39 12.17
N GLU A 44 2.16 19.29 12.80
CA GLU A 44 3.09 18.20 13.15
C GLU A 44 3.56 17.45 11.90
N GLU A 45 2.66 17.22 10.93
CA GLU A 45 3.00 16.63 9.63
C GLU A 45 4.05 17.48 8.90
N ILE A 46 3.86 18.80 8.87
CA ILE A 46 4.81 19.73 8.27
C ILE A 46 6.15 19.72 9.02
N GLU A 47 6.12 19.72 10.35
CA GLU A 47 7.33 19.64 11.18
C GLU A 47 8.07 18.31 10.94
N PHE A 48 7.35 17.19 10.88
CA PHE A 48 7.94 15.88 10.59
C PHE A 48 8.64 15.85 9.23
N ASN A 49 7.98 16.34 8.18
CA ASN A 49 8.56 16.40 6.83
C ASN A 49 9.82 17.27 6.82
N LYS A 50 9.77 18.42 7.50
CA LYS A 50 10.90 19.35 7.59
C LYS A 50 12.10 18.70 8.30
N ILE A 51 11.92 18.16 9.49
CA ILE A 51 13.03 17.56 10.26
C ILE A 51 13.58 16.31 9.55
N LEU A 52 12.74 15.56 8.83
CA LEU A 52 13.18 14.43 8.03
C LEU A 52 14.09 14.88 6.87
N ASN A 53 13.70 15.95 6.14
CA ASN A 53 14.53 16.52 5.10
C ASN A 53 15.86 17.08 5.66
N ASP A 54 15.80 17.83 6.77
CA ASP A 54 17.00 18.37 7.45
C ASP A 54 17.93 17.22 7.93
N PHE A 55 17.36 16.10 8.35
CA PHE A 55 18.10 14.90 8.76
C PHE A 55 18.86 14.26 7.60
N TYR A 56 18.26 14.11 6.42
CA TYR A 56 18.97 13.59 5.24
C TYR A 56 20.13 14.51 4.83
N ILE A 57 19.94 15.82 4.92
CA ILE A 57 21.01 16.80 4.67
C ILE A 57 22.13 16.65 5.71
N TYR A 58 21.77 16.47 6.99
CA TYR A 58 22.74 16.25 8.08
C TYR A 58 23.59 14.97 7.86
N PHE A 59 23.01 13.93 7.26
CA PHE A 59 23.71 12.70 6.88
C PHE A 59 24.39 12.76 5.52
N ASN A 60 24.44 13.95 4.87
CA ASN A 60 25.06 14.18 3.58
C ASN A 60 24.47 13.32 2.44
N ILE A 61 23.18 12.97 2.52
CA ILE A 61 22.47 12.34 1.40
C ILE A 61 22.15 13.42 0.38
N ASP A 62 22.81 13.36 -0.76
CA ASP A 62 22.59 14.26 -1.88
C ASP A 62 21.32 13.84 -2.63
N LYS A 63 20.32 14.74 -2.68
CA LYS A 63 19.05 14.49 -3.37
C LYS A 63 19.21 14.20 -4.87
N GLU A 64 20.26 14.76 -5.50
CA GLU A 64 20.54 14.55 -6.93
C GLU A 64 21.13 13.14 -7.22
N LYS A 65 21.53 12.42 -6.18
CA LYS A 65 22.08 11.05 -6.23
C LYS A 65 21.34 10.08 -5.29
N ALA A 66 20.18 10.48 -4.81
CA ALA A 66 19.52 9.78 -3.72
C ALA A 66 19.27 8.29 -3.95
N THR A 67 19.07 7.83 -5.16
CA THR A 67 18.85 6.39 -5.44
C THR A 67 20.12 5.60 -5.72
N GLU A 68 21.29 6.24 -5.71
CA GLU A 68 22.57 5.62 -6.06
C GLU A 68 23.33 5.08 -4.84
N TYR A 69 22.95 5.52 -3.63
CA TYR A 69 23.56 5.05 -2.38
C TYR A 69 23.13 3.62 -2.06
N LYS A 70 24.05 2.87 -1.46
CA LYS A 70 23.76 1.52 -0.94
C LYS A 70 22.97 1.61 0.35
N ALA A 71 22.32 0.53 0.74
CA ALA A 71 21.50 0.47 1.94
C ALA A 71 22.27 0.89 3.20
N GLU A 72 23.54 0.49 3.32
CA GLU A 72 24.39 0.77 4.49
C GLU A 72 24.85 2.24 4.57
N GLU A 73 24.76 2.98 3.47
CA GLU A 73 25.12 4.41 3.43
C GLU A 73 23.97 5.30 3.90
N TYR A 74 22.75 4.72 4.03
CA TYR A 74 21.61 5.43 4.58
C TYR A 74 21.60 5.38 6.11
N PRO A 75 21.08 6.45 6.76
CA PRO A 75 20.85 6.40 8.20
C PRO A 75 19.75 5.40 8.58
N THR A 76 19.73 4.99 9.83
CA THR A 76 18.68 4.17 10.43
C THR A 76 17.62 5.01 11.15
N MET A 77 16.52 4.38 11.56
CA MET A 77 15.51 5.05 12.37
C MET A 77 16.04 5.42 13.76
N SER A 78 16.96 4.63 14.30
CA SER A 78 17.71 4.98 15.53
C SER A 78 18.54 6.25 15.37
N ASP A 79 19.14 6.47 14.20
CA ASP A 79 19.89 7.70 13.94
C ASP A 79 18.96 8.90 13.79
N PHE A 80 17.79 8.70 13.21
CA PHE A 80 16.75 9.73 13.17
C PHE A 80 16.26 10.11 14.56
N LEU A 81 16.04 9.13 15.44
CA LEU A 81 15.70 9.38 16.85
C LEU A 81 16.79 10.22 17.56
N LYS A 82 18.08 9.86 17.37
CA LYS A 82 19.18 10.64 17.93
C LYS A 82 19.20 12.08 17.40
N TYR A 83 18.94 12.25 16.11
CA TYR A 83 18.86 13.57 15.49
C TYR A 83 17.71 14.41 16.08
N ILE A 84 16.51 13.85 16.23
CA ILE A 84 15.38 14.51 16.88
C ILE A 84 15.76 14.93 18.30
N ASN A 85 16.35 14.02 19.07
CA ASN A 85 16.79 14.28 20.44
C ASN A 85 17.79 15.44 20.52
N SER A 86 18.71 15.54 19.56
CA SER A 86 19.70 16.63 19.50
C SER A 86 19.07 18.02 19.23
N ILE A 87 17.91 18.05 18.61
CA ILE A 87 17.14 19.29 18.39
C ILE A 87 16.30 19.62 19.63
N LEU A 88 15.65 18.60 20.20
CA LEU A 88 14.66 18.75 21.26
C LEU A 88 15.30 19.05 22.62
N TYR A 89 16.42 18.42 22.95
CA TYR A 89 17.07 18.53 24.24
C TYR A 89 18.38 19.32 24.16
N LEU A 90 18.64 20.10 25.22
CA LEU A 90 19.95 20.66 25.51
C LEU A 90 20.80 19.62 26.26
N ASP A 91 20.14 18.89 27.16
CA ASP A 91 20.73 17.79 27.95
C ASP A 91 19.68 16.70 28.09
N ILE A 92 19.85 15.61 27.34
CA ILE A 92 18.89 14.51 27.31
C ILE A 92 18.92 13.68 28.59
N GLU A 93 20.13 13.52 29.24
CA GLU A 93 20.27 12.71 30.46
C GLU A 93 19.52 13.32 31.63
N ASN A 94 19.50 14.65 31.72
CA ASN A 94 18.79 15.40 32.73
C ASN A 94 17.39 15.87 32.29
N GLY A 95 16.94 15.53 31.09
CA GLY A 95 15.62 15.89 30.55
C GLY A 95 15.47 17.40 30.32
N ILE A 96 16.56 18.14 30.08
CA ILE A 96 16.55 19.58 29.88
C ILE A 96 16.28 19.88 28.41
N PHE A 97 15.09 20.42 28.14
CA PHE A 97 14.72 20.83 26.79
C PHE A 97 15.55 22.01 26.28
N ASN A 98 15.69 22.11 24.97
CA ASN A 98 16.35 23.20 24.29
C ASN A 98 15.54 24.51 24.48
N PRO A 99 16.06 25.51 25.22
CA PRO A 99 15.33 26.75 25.53
C PRO A 99 15.10 27.67 24.33
N LYS A 100 15.71 27.38 23.19
CA LYS A 100 15.49 28.11 21.92
C LYS A 100 14.23 27.71 21.18
N LEU A 101 13.59 26.60 21.61
CA LEU A 101 12.35 26.13 21.00
C LEU A 101 11.15 26.86 21.62
N SER A 102 10.21 27.29 20.76
CA SER A 102 8.90 27.70 21.24
C SER A 102 8.12 26.51 21.82
N ASP A 103 7.23 26.74 22.77
CA ASP A 103 6.44 25.67 23.37
C ASP A 103 5.66 24.84 22.34
N SER A 104 5.10 25.49 21.33
CA SER A 104 4.38 24.83 20.24
C SER A 104 5.29 23.91 19.42
N ARG A 105 6.51 24.32 19.09
CA ARG A 105 7.47 23.50 18.36
C ARG A 105 8.01 22.36 19.20
N LYS A 106 8.28 22.63 20.49
CA LYS A 106 8.69 21.64 21.48
C LYS A 106 7.65 20.49 21.56
N ASN A 107 6.37 20.84 21.72
CA ASN A 107 5.30 19.84 21.80
C ASN A 107 5.19 18.97 20.54
N ARG A 108 5.36 19.53 19.35
CA ARG A 108 5.39 18.76 18.10
C ARG A 108 6.59 17.81 18.03
N LEU A 109 7.79 18.31 18.37
CA LEU A 109 9.00 17.49 18.37
C LEU A 109 8.94 16.39 19.41
N ASP A 110 8.39 16.65 20.58
CA ASP A 110 8.18 15.68 21.65
C ASP A 110 7.23 14.55 21.21
N SER A 111 6.10 14.91 20.56
CA SER A 111 5.18 13.95 19.96
C SER A 111 5.87 13.09 18.89
N ILE A 112 6.64 13.70 17.99
CA ILE A 112 7.39 12.99 16.95
C ILE A 112 8.43 12.06 17.59
N GLN A 113 9.20 12.55 18.56
CA GLN A 113 10.21 11.78 19.29
C GLN A 113 9.59 10.53 19.93
N LEU A 114 8.51 10.68 20.67
CA LEU A 114 7.83 9.58 21.36
C LEU A 114 7.36 8.48 20.37
N ASN A 115 6.80 8.87 19.23
CA ASN A 115 6.35 7.92 18.22
C ASN A 115 7.53 7.19 17.56
N ILE A 116 8.61 7.89 17.20
CA ILE A 116 9.81 7.28 16.61
C ILE A 116 10.51 6.38 17.63
N GLU A 117 10.63 6.81 18.89
CA GLU A 117 11.19 5.99 19.97
C GLU A 117 10.41 4.67 20.14
N ASN A 118 9.07 4.73 20.09
CA ASN A 118 8.24 3.52 20.14
C ASN A 118 8.54 2.56 18.98
N LEU A 119 8.75 3.08 17.76
CA LEU A 119 9.11 2.23 16.61
C LEU A 119 10.46 1.54 16.80
N VAL A 120 11.45 2.28 17.28
CA VAL A 120 12.83 1.78 17.47
C VAL A 120 12.92 0.80 18.63
N THR A 121 12.20 1.04 19.73
CA THR A 121 12.31 0.22 20.94
C THR A 121 11.39 -0.98 20.92
N THR A 122 10.16 -0.82 20.45
CA THR A 122 9.13 -1.88 20.49
C THR A 122 9.13 -2.72 19.21
N TYR A 123 9.40 -2.10 18.06
CA TYR A 123 9.33 -2.76 16.75
C TYR A 123 10.64 -2.66 15.92
N PRO A 124 11.83 -2.87 16.53
CA PRO A 124 13.11 -2.63 15.84
C PRO A 124 13.25 -3.45 14.56
N LYS A 125 12.83 -4.71 14.57
CA LYS A 125 12.92 -5.61 13.41
C LYS A 125 12.07 -5.16 12.20
N LEU A 126 11.10 -4.28 12.42
CA LEU A 126 10.21 -3.79 11.35
C LEU A 126 10.61 -2.41 10.84
N PHE A 127 11.17 -1.57 11.71
CA PHE A 127 11.37 -0.15 11.39
C PHE A 127 12.82 0.31 11.52
N ASP A 128 13.65 -0.36 12.31
CA ASP A 128 15.05 0.04 12.52
C ASP A 128 16.02 -0.84 11.72
N GLY A 129 17.21 -0.29 11.44
CA GLY A 129 18.22 -0.94 10.60
C GLY A 129 18.15 -0.57 9.11
N HIS A 130 19.13 -1.06 8.39
CA HIS A 130 19.23 -0.87 6.94
C HIS A 130 18.24 -1.78 6.19
N SER A 131 17.93 -1.44 4.96
CA SER A 131 17.07 -2.27 4.11
C SER A 131 17.69 -3.65 3.91
N THR A 132 16.92 -4.69 4.23
CA THR A 132 17.30 -6.10 3.99
C THR A 132 16.66 -6.67 2.74
N ILE A 133 15.86 -5.86 2.05
CA ILE A 133 15.18 -6.23 0.82
C ILE A 133 16.07 -5.74 -0.32
N ASP A 134 16.67 -6.69 -1.03
CA ASP A 134 17.40 -6.43 -2.26
C ASP A 134 16.44 -6.00 -3.38
N ASP A 135 17.00 -5.50 -4.46
CA ASP A 135 16.24 -5.26 -5.69
C ASP A 135 15.65 -6.59 -6.20
N PHE A 136 14.32 -6.73 -6.08
CA PHE A 136 13.59 -7.89 -6.57
C PHE A 136 13.00 -7.68 -7.98
N SER A 137 13.51 -6.71 -8.73
CA SER A 137 13.09 -6.43 -10.13
C SER A 137 13.26 -7.64 -11.05
N ASN A 138 14.14 -8.57 -10.71
CA ASN A 138 14.38 -9.80 -11.44
C ASN A 138 13.56 -11.01 -10.94
N GLU A 139 12.86 -10.86 -9.81
CA GLU A 139 12.04 -11.94 -9.26
C GLU A 139 10.73 -12.08 -10.03
N LYS A 140 10.40 -13.32 -10.40
CA LYS A 140 9.16 -13.61 -11.13
C LYS A 140 7.96 -13.74 -10.20
N VAL A 141 8.17 -14.19 -8.98
CA VAL A 141 7.13 -14.42 -7.97
C VAL A 141 7.65 -13.99 -6.62
N LEU A 142 6.90 -13.10 -5.97
CA LEU A 142 7.15 -12.65 -4.59
C LEU A 142 5.93 -12.99 -3.74
N SER A 143 6.16 -13.50 -2.55
CA SER A 143 5.10 -13.76 -1.57
C SER A 143 5.42 -13.07 -0.25
N PHE A 144 4.47 -12.27 0.23
CA PHE A 144 4.56 -11.58 1.52
C PHE A 144 3.64 -12.27 2.52
N ASN A 145 4.21 -12.97 3.51
CA ASN A 145 3.43 -13.56 4.59
C ASN A 145 3.09 -12.50 5.64
N LEU A 146 1.83 -12.11 5.69
CA LEU A 146 1.33 -11.06 6.60
C LEU A 146 0.87 -11.59 7.97
N ARG A 147 0.90 -12.91 8.20
CA ARG A 147 0.34 -13.55 9.40
C ARG A 147 0.87 -12.92 10.70
N TYR A 148 2.16 -12.62 10.77
CA TYR A 148 2.73 -11.97 11.95
C TYR A 148 2.24 -10.53 12.09
N LEU A 149 2.19 -9.76 11.00
CA LEU A 149 1.75 -8.36 11.01
C LEU A 149 0.30 -8.22 11.46
N THR A 150 -0.58 -9.18 11.13
CA THR A 150 -2.00 -9.13 11.55
C THR A 150 -2.21 -9.32 13.05
N GLN A 151 -1.18 -9.72 13.80
CA GLN A 151 -1.22 -9.86 15.27
C GLN A 151 -0.74 -8.59 15.99
N LEU A 152 -0.18 -7.64 15.27
CA LEU A 152 0.32 -6.39 15.83
C LEU A 152 -0.79 -5.34 15.93
N GLU A 153 -0.49 -4.24 16.61
CA GLU A 153 -1.36 -3.07 16.62
C GLU A 153 -1.74 -2.63 15.21
N LYS A 154 -2.99 -2.26 15.01
CA LYS A 154 -3.53 -1.87 13.70
C LYS A 154 -2.73 -0.76 13.02
N ARG A 155 -2.25 0.24 13.78
CA ARG A 155 -1.42 1.33 13.27
C ARG A 155 -0.10 0.82 12.66
N ILE A 156 0.53 -0.17 13.31
CA ILE A 156 1.76 -0.80 12.85
C ILE A 156 1.50 -1.64 11.59
N PHE A 157 0.44 -2.43 11.61
CA PHE A 157 -0.01 -3.19 10.45
C PHE A 157 -0.23 -2.27 9.24
N ASN A 158 -1.03 -1.20 9.39
CA ASN A 158 -1.34 -0.27 8.31
C ASN A 158 -0.09 0.44 7.76
N ALA A 159 0.83 0.86 8.64
CA ALA A 159 2.09 1.47 8.22
C ALA A 159 2.94 0.51 7.38
N GLN A 160 3.05 -0.77 7.77
CA GLN A 160 3.81 -1.77 7.03
C GLN A 160 3.11 -2.17 5.72
N ILE A 161 1.80 -2.32 5.72
CA ILE A 161 1.03 -2.58 4.48
C ILE A 161 1.22 -1.44 3.49
N TYR A 162 1.13 -0.20 3.95
CA TYR A 162 1.39 0.97 3.10
C TYR A 162 2.83 0.94 2.53
N ASN A 163 3.81 0.58 3.34
CA ASN A 163 5.19 0.43 2.90
C ASN A 163 5.34 -0.66 1.82
N ILE A 164 4.71 -1.83 2.00
CA ILE A 164 4.73 -2.94 1.02
C ILE A 164 4.02 -2.51 -0.27
N LEU A 165 2.81 -1.94 -0.19
CA LEU A 165 2.05 -1.53 -1.36
C LEU A 165 2.78 -0.46 -2.18
N THR A 166 3.39 0.53 -1.52
CA THR A 166 4.18 1.56 -2.22
C THR A 166 5.40 0.99 -2.91
N MET A 167 6.06 0.02 -2.29
CA MET A 167 7.19 -0.69 -2.89
C MET A 167 6.77 -1.49 -4.13
N LEU A 168 5.68 -2.26 -4.03
CA LEU A 168 5.15 -3.04 -5.15
C LEU A 168 4.71 -2.14 -6.31
N TRP A 169 4.03 -1.03 -6.01
CA TRP A 169 3.63 -0.06 -7.03
C TRP A 169 4.84 0.52 -7.75
N ASN A 170 5.83 0.98 -7.00
CA ASN A 170 7.01 1.60 -7.59
C ASN A 170 7.74 0.64 -8.55
N ASN A 171 7.87 -0.64 -8.15
CA ASN A 171 8.41 -1.67 -9.03
C ASN A 171 7.55 -1.88 -10.28
N ALA A 172 6.23 -1.94 -10.12
CA ALA A 172 5.31 -2.07 -11.24
C ALA A 172 5.43 -0.89 -12.22
N LEU A 173 5.57 0.35 -11.72
CA LEU A 173 5.73 1.53 -12.55
C LEU A 173 7.08 1.53 -13.30
N VAL A 174 8.18 1.31 -12.60
CA VAL A 174 9.51 1.29 -13.21
C VAL A 174 9.59 0.24 -14.32
N GLN A 175 9.12 -0.98 -14.03
CA GLN A 175 9.07 -2.05 -15.01
C GLN A 175 8.12 -1.72 -16.17
N GLY A 176 6.91 -1.23 -15.83
CA GLY A 176 5.87 -0.93 -16.81
C GLY A 176 6.25 0.20 -17.77
N ILE A 177 6.99 1.22 -17.33
CA ILE A 177 7.51 2.29 -18.19
C ILE A 177 8.47 1.71 -19.23
N LYS A 178 9.40 0.83 -18.81
CA LYS A 178 10.34 0.16 -19.72
C LYS A 178 9.61 -0.69 -20.78
N GLU A 179 8.65 -1.50 -20.33
CA GLU A 179 7.86 -2.36 -21.23
C GLU A 179 6.98 -1.54 -22.19
N LYS A 180 6.39 -0.44 -21.69
CA LYS A 180 5.59 0.45 -22.53
C LYS A 180 6.41 1.10 -23.63
N LYS A 181 7.62 1.55 -23.33
CA LYS A 181 8.53 2.11 -24.33
C LYS A 181 8.88 1.09 -25.41
N ALA A 182 9.22 -0.15 -25.01
CA ALA A 182 9.52 -1.23 -25.96
C ALA A 182 8.30 -1.63 -26.81
N PHE A 183 7.10 -1.53 -26.27
CA PHE A 183 5.84 -1.74 -27.01
C PHE A 183 5.57 -0.61 -27.99
N ASP A 184 5.65 0.66 -27.55
CA ASP A 184 5.38 1.85 -28.36
C ASP A 184 6.39 1.98 -29.52
N SER A 185 7.68 1.59 -29.29
CA SER A 185 8.72 1.53 -30.33
C SER A 185 8.61 0.31 -31.26
N LYS A 186 7.66 -0.58 -31.01
CA LYS A 186 7.44 -1.84 -31.75
C LYS A 186 8.60 -2.86 -31.61
N GLU A 187 9.45 -2.72 -30.62
CA GLU A 187 10.47 -3.71 -30.27
C GLU A 187 9.87 -4.96 -29.65
N LYS A 188 8.73 -4.82 -28.96
CA LYS A 188 7.97 -5.92 -28.37
C LYS A 188 6.51 -5.91 -28.82
N LEU A 189 5.95 -7.11 -29.01
CA LEU A 189 4.51 -7.28 -29.15
C LEU A 189 3.85 -7.32 -27.76
N TYR A 190 2.57 -6.99 -27.64
CA TYR A 190 1.82 -6.94 -26.38
C TYR A 190 1.93 -8.22 -25.55
N ASN A 191 1.87 -9.39 -26.19
CA ASN A 191 1.98 -10.69 -25.53
C ASN A 191 3.40 -10.99 -25.01
N HIS A 192 4.42 -10.30 -25.51
CA HIS A 192 5.82 -10.43 -25.07
C HIS A 192 6.22 -9.40 -24.01
N CYS A 193 5.38 -8.38 -23.77
CA CYS A 193 5.60 -7.43 -22.70
C CYS A 193 5.44 -8.13 -21.33
N ALA A 194 6.36 -7.89 -20.42
CA ALA A 194 6.22 -8.33 -19.04
C ALA A 194 4.99 -7.66 -18.40
N LYS A 195 4.22 -8.44 -17.67
CA LYS A 195 3.03 -7.98 -16.97
C LYS A 195 3.25 -8.09 -15.47
N TYR A 196 2.75 -7.12 -14.73
CA TYR A 196 2.86 -7.08 -13.29
C TYR A 196 1.49 -7.38 -12.66
N LEU A 197 1.44 -8.39 -11.79
CA LEU A 197 0.22 -8.79 -11.10
C LEU A 197 0.42 -8.70 -9.59
N ILE A 198 -0.41 -7.91 -8.93
CA ILE A 198 -0.54 -7.92 -7.47
C ILE A 198 -1.78 -8.73 -7.12
N LEU A 199 -1.58 -9.80 -6.33
CA LEU A 199 -2.67 -10.60 -5.78
C LEU A 199 -2.73 -10.38 -4.27
N ILE A 200 -3.89 -9.96 -3.78
CA ILE A 200 -4.19 -9.74 -2.37
C ILE A 200 -5.23 -10.75 -1.94
N ASP A 201 -4.79 -11.77 -1.22
CA ASP A 201 -5.69 -12.70 -0.54
C ASP A 201 -6.14 -12.11 0.80
N GLU A 202 -7.35 -12.48 1.26
CA GLU A 202 -7.97 -11.89 2.47
C GLU A 202 -7.95 -10.35 2.44
N ALA A 203 -8.38 -9.79 1.31
CA ALA A 203 -8.27 -8.37 1.00
C ALA A 203 -8.94 -7.45 2.04
N HIS A 204 -9.94 -7.97 2.79
CA HIS A 204 -10.61 -7.25 3.86
C HIS A 204 -9.66 -6.77 4.97
N LYS A 205 -8.49 -7.42 5.13
CA LYS A 205 -7.48 -6.97 6.10
C LYS A 205 -6.81 -5.65 5.70
N ILE A 206 -6.82 -5.35 4.40
CA ILE A 206 -6.20 -4.16 3.82
C ILE A 206 -7.27 -3.15 3.37
N ILE A 207 -8.31 -3.68 2.70
CA ILE A 207 -9.44 -2.92 2.13
C ILE A 207 -10.58 -2.97 3.14
N ASN A 208 -10.68 -1.96 3.99
CA ASN A 208 -11.75 -1.85 4.99
C ASN A 208 -11.95 -0.40 5.41
N THR A 209 -13.00 -0.15 6.17
CA THR A 209 -13.40 1.20 6.63
C THR A 209 -12.37 1.90 7.52
N ASP A 210 -11.50 1.14 8.16
CA ASP A 210 -10.50 1.67 9.08
C ASP A 210 -9.17 2.04 8.38
N ASN A 211 -9.09 1.77 7.06
CA ASN A 211 -7.89 2.04 6.27
C ASN A 211 -8.20 2.77 4.95
N PRO A 212 -8.86 3.95 5.00
CA PRO A 212 -9.26 4.69 3.80
C PRO A 212 -8.07 5.08 2.91
N THR A 213 -6.91 5.33 3.50
CA THR A 213 -5.67 5.67 2.75
C THR A 213 -5.18 4.50 1.89
N ALA A 214 -5.27 3.26 2.37
CA ALA A 214 -4.91 2.10 1.56
C ALA A 214 -5.90 1.92 0.39
N VAL A 215 -7.19 2.17 0.62
CA VAL A 215 -8.21 2.13 -0.44
C VAL A 215 -7.94 3.19 -1.50
N ASP A 216 -7.67 4.45 -1.11
CA ASP A 216 -7.31 5.52 -2.04
C ASP A 216 -6.05 5.18 -2.85
N TYR A 217 -5.08 4.55 -2.21
CA TYR A 217 -3.85 4.11 -2.86
C TYR A 217 -4.12 3.01 -3.91
N LEU A 218 -4.94 2.01 -3.57
CA LEU A 218 -5.33 0.95 -4.50
C LEU A 218 -6.19 1.47 -5.66
N ILE A 219 -7.08 2.43 -5.42
CA ILE A 219 -7.84 3.13 -6.48
C ILE A 219 -6.88 3.84 -7.44
N SER A 220 -5.90 4.55 -6.91
CA SER A 220 -4.90 5.23 -7.73
C SER A 220 -4.07 4.24 -8.54
N PHE A 221 -3.66 3.13 -7.93
CA PHE A 221 -3.01 2.03 -8.64
C PHE A 221 -3.87 1.47 -9.78
N GLN A 222 -5.14 1.14 -9.53
CA GLN A 222 -6.05 0.61 -10.56
C GLN A 222 -6.19 1.55 -11.76
N LYS A 223 -6.23 2.87 -11.55
CA LYS A 223 -6.32 3.87 -12.62
C LYS A 223 -5.10 3.88 -13.52
N GLU A 224 -3.93 3.66 -12.97
CA GLU A 224 -2.66 3.77 -13.68
C GLU A 224 -2.09 2.42 -14.15
N ALA A 225 -2.30 1.36 -13.37
CA ALA A 225 -1.70 0.05 -13.61
C ALA A 225 -1.90 -0.46 -15.03
N ARG A 226 -3.11 -0.28 -15.58
CA ARG A 226 -3.44 -0.69 -16.94
C ARG A 226 -2.53 -0.05 -18.01
N LYS A 227 -2.13 1.20 -17.79
CA LYS A 227 -1.24 1.93 -18.71
C LYS A 227 0.17 1.31 -18.75
N TYR A 228 0.55 0.63 -17.67
CA TYR A 228 1.88 0.06 -17.45
C TYR A 228 1.88 -1.46 -17.33
N PHE A 229 0.94 -2.15 -17.96
CA PHE A 229 0.81 -3.62 -17.97
C PHE A 229 0.64 -4.23 -16.57
N GLY A 230 0.20 -3.41 -15.61
CA GLY A 230 -0.09 -3.85 -14.26
C GLY A 230 -1.54 -4.29 -14.10
N SER A 231 -1.79 -5.20 -13.18
CA SER A 231 -3.14 -5.61 -12.75
C SER A 231 -3.18 -5.94 -11.26
N LEU A 232 -4.38 -5.85 -10.69
CA LEU A 232 -4.68 -6.13 -9.30
C LEU A 232 -5.78 -7.16 -9.22
N ILE A 233 -5.55 -8.22 -8.45
CA ILE A 233 -6.57 -9.19 -8.06
C ILE A 233 -6.69 -9.13 -6.53
N PHE A 234 -7.91 -9.05 -6.03
CA PHE A 234 -8.16 -9.17 -4.60
C PHE A 234 -9.31 -10.11 -4.33
N ALA A 235 -9.18 -10.91 -3.29
CA ALA A 235 -10.15 -11.88 -2.87
C ALA A 235 -10.55 -11.64 -1.41
N THR A 236 -11.81 -11.89 -1.08
CA THR A 236 -12.35 -11.84 0.28
C THR A 236 -13.45 -12.87 0.44
N GLN A 237 -13.63 -13.38 1.64
CA GLN A 237 -14.67 -14.36 1.93
C GLN A 237 -16.06 -13.73 1.98
N SER A 238 -16.19 -12.51 2.50
CA SER A 238 -17.45 -11.79 2.58
C SER A 238 -17.28 -10.32 2.18
N ILE A 239 -18.24 -9.80 1.43
CA ILE A 239 -18.29 -8.38 1.12
C ILE A 239 -18.55 -7.51 2.37
N LEU A 240 -19.20 -8.05 3.40
CA LEU A 240 -19.46 -7.35 4.66
C LEU A 240 -18.17 -7.07 5.44
N ASP A 241 -17.11 -7.84 5.23
CA ASP A 241 -15.81 -7.60 5.86
C ASP A 241 -15.11 -6.36 5.28
N ILE A 242 -15.42 -6.02 4.01
CA ILE A 242 -14.94 -4.82 3.32
C ILE A 242 -15.89 -3.64 3.53
N ALA A 243 -17.19 -3.89 3.40
CA ALA A 243 -18.26 -2.91 3.44
C ALA A 243 -19.34 -3.35 4.43
N PRO A 244 -19.20 -3.06 5.73
CA PRO A 244 -20.19 -3.38 6.75
C PRO A 244 -21.48 -2.60 6.52
N SER A 245 -22.62 -3.12 7.01
CA SER A 245 -23.94 -2.53 6.78
C SER A 245 -24.12 -1.09 7.32
N ASN A 246 -23.26 -0.68 8.26
CA ASN A 246 -23.24 0.67 8.84
C ASN A 246 -22.14 1.56 8.26
N ILE A 247 -21.62 1.22 7.07
CA ILE A 247 -20.58 2.00 6.40
C ILE A 247 -21.02 3.44 6.16
N ASP A 248 -20.13 4.40 6.39
CA ASP A 248 -20.39 5.79 6.06
C ASP A 248 -20.42 6.05 4.54
N SER A 249 -21.05 7.15 4.15
CA SER A 249 -21.26 7.45 2.73
C SER A 249 -19.99 7.76 1.96
N GLU A 250 -18.97 8.33 2.60
CA GLU A 250 -17.70 8.66 1.96
C GLU A 250 -16.94 7.38 1.62
N MET A 251 -16.81 6.48 2.59
CA MET A 251 -16.12 5.21 2.39
C MET A 251 -16.86 4.31 1.40
N LEU A 252 -18.20 4.28 1.44
CA LEU A 252 -19.00 3.57 0.44
C LEU A 252 -18.73 4.08 -0.98
N LEU A 253 -18.60 5.40 -1.16
CA LEU A 253 -18.27 5.99 -2.46
C LEU A 253 -16.88 5.57 -2.94
N LYS A 254 -15.90 5.52 -2.05
CA LYS A 254 -14.55 5.02 -2.38
C LYS A 254 -14.58 3.56 -2.83
N LEU A 255 -15.31 2.70 -2.12
CA LEU A 255 -15.46 1.30 -2.49
C LEU A 255 -16.21 1.13 -3.82
N LYS A 256 -17.29 1.87 -4.05
CA LYS A 256 -17.98 1.90 -5.38
C LYS A 256 -17.02 2.25 -6.49
N ASN A 257 -16.17 3.26 -6.29
CA ASN A 257 -15.16 3.65 -7.27
C ASN A 257 -14.15 2.53 -7.52
N MET A 258 -13.63 1.89 -6.47
CA MET A 258 -12.70 0.78 -6.58
C MET A 258 -13.30 -0.42 -7.32
N PHE A 259 -14.50 -0.83 -6.93
CA PHE A 259 -15.21 -1.93 -7.64
C PHE A 259 -15.64 -1.53 -9.04
N GLY A 260 -15.97 -0.26 -9.29
CA GLY A 260 -16.25 0.27 -10.64
C GLY A 260 -15.05 0.21 -11.58
N LEU A 261 -13.82 0.34 -11.04
CA LEU A 261 -12.59 0.17 -11.82
C LEU A 261 -12.22 -1.30 -12.06
N THR A 262 -12.80 -2.22 -11.28
CA THR A 262 -12.53 -3.66 -11.41
C THR A 262 -13.30 -4.23 -12.60
N GLN A 263 -12.57 -4.71 -13.62
CA GLN A 263 -13.15 -5.20 -14.87
C GLN A 263 -13.96 -6.48 -14.70
N TYR A 264 -13.46 -7.42 -13.88
CA TYR A 264 -14.05 -8.75 -13.66
C TYR A 264 -14.32 -8.93 -12.18
N LYS A 265 -15.57 -9.22 -11.81
CA LYS A 265 -15.98 -9.48 -10.43
C LYS A 265 -16.62 -10.87 -10.36
N PHE A 266 -15.98 -11.77 -9.60
CA PHE A 266 -16.47 -13.13 -9.37
C PHE A 266 -17.27 -13.16 -8.08
N VAL A 267 -18.57 -13.38 -8.16
CA VAL A 267 -19.46 -13.49 -7.00
C VAL A 267 -19.80 -14.95 -6.78
N MET A 268 -19.29 -15.50 -5.71
CA MET A 268 -19.60 -16.85 -5.22
C MET A 268 -20.68 -16.79 -4.14
N GLN A 269 -21.02 -17.92 -3.54
CA GLN A 269 -22.00 -17.97 -2.45
C GLN A 269 -21.69 -16.98 -1.35
N GLN A 270 -22.69 -16.23 -0.93
CA GLN A 270 -22.62 -15.26 0.18
C GLN A 270 -23.87 -15.42 1.03
N ASP A 271 -23.82 -14.96 2.29
CA ASP A 271 -24.98 -14.90 3.16
C ASP A 271 -26.08 -13.98 2.57
N SER A 272 -27.34 -14.25 2.90
CA SER A 272 -28.47 -13.45 2.46
C SER A 272 -28.44 -11.98 2.94
N ALA A 273 -27.74 -11.71 4.05
CA ALA A 273 -27.57 -10.35 4.59
C ALA A 273 -26.78 -9.42 3.68
N VAL A 274 -25.97 -9.96 2.75
CA VAL A 274 -25.13 -9.16 1.85
C VAL A 274 -25.87 -8.51 0.68
N LYS A 275 -27.15 -8.88 0.44
CA LYS A 275 -27.90 -8.48 -0.77
C LYS A 275 -27.85 -6.97 -1.01
N ASN A 276 -28.15 -6.17 -0.01
CA ASN A 276 -28.21 -4.72 -0.16
C ASN A 276 -26.82 -4.12 -0.37
N ILE A 277 -25.82 -4.59 0.36
CA ILE A 277 -24.45 -4.07 0.22
C ILE A 277 -23.82 -4.46 -1.12
N LEU A 278 -24.06 -5.68 -1.62
CA LEU A 278 -23.65 -6.07 -2.98
C LEU A 278 -24.29 -5.18 -4.05
N LYS A 279 -25.59 -4.90 -3.93
CA LYS A 279 -26.28 -4.00 -4.83
C LYS A 279 -25.65 -2.60 -4.82
N ASP A 280 -25.38 -2.08 -3.64
CA ASP A 280 -24.81 -0.75 -3.46
C ASP A 280 -23.37 -0.68 -3.98
N VAL A 281 -22.50 -1.59 -3.56
CA VAL A 281 -21.07 -1.59 -3.88
C VAL A 281 -20.82 -1.86 -5.36
N PHE A 282 -21.63 -2.72 -6.00
CA PHE A 282 -21.54 -3.03 -7.44
C PHE A 282 -22.37 -2.08 -8.31
N ASP A 283 -22.91 -1.01 -7.73
CA ASP A 283 -23.66 0.03 -8.43
C ASP A 283 -24.78 -0.52 -9.32
N ASN A 284 -25.58 -1.43 -8.76
CA ASN A 284 -26.69 -2.13 -9.43
C ASN A 284 -26.28 -2.98 -10.66
N GLN A 285 -25.04 -3.40 -10.78
CA GLN A 285 -24.59 -4.28 -11.86
C GLN A 285 -25.25 -5.67 -11.79
N LEU A 286 -25.56 -6.17 -10.58
CA LEU A 286 -26.33 -7.39 -10.38
C LEU A 286 -27.83 -7.09 -10.41
N SER A 287 -28.60 -7.85 -11.18
CA SER A 287 -30.06 -7.79 -11.22
C SER A 287 -30.66 -8.32 -9.89
N GLU A 288 -31.92 -7.96 -9.58
CA GLU A 288 -32.61 -8.47 -8.40
C GLU A 288 -32.73 -10.01 -8.39
N SER A 289 -32.84 -10.63 -9.57
CA SER A 289 -32.85 -12.09 -9.72
C SER A 289 -31.51 -12.70 -9.34
N GLU A 290 -30.40 -12.16 -9.87
CA GLU A 290 -29.05 -12.61 -9.55
C GLU A 290 -28.73 -12.43 -8.08
N LEU A 291 -29.03 -11.25 -7.49
CA LEU A 291 -28.86 -11.00 -6.06
C LEU A 291 -29.62 -11.99 -5.19
N SER A 292 -30.82 -12.42 -5.63
CA SER A 292 -31.62 -13.42 -4.92
C SER A 292 -31.06 -14.83 -5.05
N THR A 293 -30.26 -15.11 -6.08
CA THR A 293 -29.64 -16.41 -6.33
C THR A 293 -28.34 -16.60 -5.52
N VAL A 294 -27.60 -15.51 -5.26
CA VAL A 294 -26.30 -15.55 -4.58
C VAL A 294 -26.28 -16.43 -3.32
N PRO A 295 -27.25 -16.35 -2.38
CA PRO A 295 -27.24 -17.17 -1.18
C PRO A 295 -27.44 -18.68 -1.44
N SER A 296 -27.99 -19.04 -2.59
CA SER A 296 -28.29 -20.43 -2.98
C SER A 296 -27.24 -21.05 -3.91
N LEU A 297 -26.21 -20.30 -4.30
CA LEU A 297 -25.11 -20.82 -5.10
C LEU A 297 -24.45 -22.00 -4.36
N LYS A 298 -24.03 -23.00 -5.10
CA LYS A 298 -23.31 -24.16 -4.58
C LYS A 298 -21.79 -23.94 -4.73
N MET A 299 -21.01 -24.80 -4.11
CA MET A 299 -19.55 -24.83 -4.31
C MET A 299 -19.23 -24.94 -5.79
N GLY A 300 -18.40 -24.04 -6.30
CA GLY A 300 -18.04 -23.90 -7.71
C GLY A 300 -18.98 -23.02 -8.53
N ASP A 301 -20.22 -22.77 -8.09
CA ASP A 301 -21.10 -21.83 -8.81
C ASP A 301 -20.62 -20.40 -8.64
N CYS A 302 -20.62 -19.65 -9.74
CA CYS A 302 -20.13 -18.28 -9.79
C CYS A 302 -20.97 -17.41 -10.73
N ILE A 303 -21.18 -16.15 -10.35
CA ILE A 303 -21.66 -15.09 -11.22
C ILE A 303 -20.48 -14.17 -11.53
N LEU A 304 -20.06 -14.17 -12.80
CA LEU A 304 -19.03 -13.26 -13.29
C LEU A 304 -19.69 -11.99 -13.83
N CYS A 305 -19.44 -10.88 -13.15
CA CYS A 305 -19.85 -9.57 -13.60
C CYS A 305 -18.72 -8.93 -14.41
N ILE A 306 -18.97 -8.58 -15.66
CA ILE A 306 -18.00 -7.97 -16.58
C ILE A 306 -18.43 -6.53 -16.86
N ASN A 307 -17.59 -5.56 -16.52
CA ASN A 307 -17.88 -4.16 -16.75
C ASN A 307 -18.10 -3.88 -18.26
N GLY A 308 -19.24 -3.25 -18.57
CA GLY A 308 -19.59 -2.89 -19.94
C GLY A 308 -20.07 -4.04 -20.84
N PHE A 309 -20.17 -5.27 -20.31
CA PHE A 309 -20.63 -6.42 -21.07
C PHE A 309 -21.89 -7.05 -20.49
N GLY A 310 -21.93 -7.34 -19.21
CA GLY A 310 -23.04 -8.01 -18.53
C GLY A 310 -22.55 -9.11 -17.57
N ASN A 311 -23.47 -9.98 -17.16
CA ASN A 311 -23.20 -11.02 -16.19
C ASN A 311 -23.31 -12.41 -16.81
N ILE A 312 -22.48 -13.34 -16.37
CA ILE A 312 -22.45 -14.73 -16.82
C ILE A 312 -22.45 -15.63 -15.58
N SER A 313 -23.42 -16.54 -15.50
CA SER A 313 -23.44 -17.57 -14.46
C SER A 313 -22.83 -18.86 -15.00
N PHE A 314 -21.91 -19.46 -14.26
CA PHE A 314 -21.25 -20.72 -14.63
C PHE A 314 -20.79 -21.49 -13.39
N ASN A 315 -20.39 -22.74 -13.58
CA ASN A 315 -19.76 -23.54 -12.57
C ASN A 315 -18.26 -23.67 -12.89
N ILE A 316 -17.41 -23.50 -11.87
CA ILE A 316 -15.97 -23.71 -11.98
C ILE A 316 -15.71 -25.18 -11.78
N ASP A 317 -15.29 -25.86 -12.84
CA ASP A 317 -14.86 -27.24 -12.82
C ASP A 317 -13.37 -27.30 -12.48
N VAL A 318 -13.01 -28.15 -11.51
CA VAL A 318 -11.65 -28.27 -10.97
C VAL A 318 -11.24 -29.73 -11.06
N SER A 319 -10.06 -30.01 -11.60
CA SER A 319 -9.52 -31.36 -11.69
C SER A 319 -9.20 -31.95 -10.30
N GLU A 320 -9.17 -33.29 -10.20
CA GLU A 320 -8.77 -33.96 -8.95
C GLU A 320 -7.35 -33.59 -8.51
N GLU A 321 -6.44 -33.37 -9.47
CA GLU A 321 -5.06 -32.92 -9.22
C GLU A 321 -5.03 -31.53 -8.58
N GLU A 322 -5.83 -30.59 -9.09
CA GLU A 322 -5.95 -29.24 -8.51
C GLU A 322 -6.57 -29.30 -7.11
N LEU A 323 -7.59 -30.13 -6.91
CA LEU A 323 -8.18 -30.32 -5.58
C LEU A 323 -7.17 -30.91 -4.58
N GLU A 324 -6.26 -31.78 -5.02
CA GLU A 324 -5.19 -32.28 -4.16
C GLU A 324 -4.16 -31.22 -3.80
N LEU A 325 -3.75 -30.38 -4.75
CA LEU A 325 -2.81 -29.29 -4.52
C LEU A 325 -3.33 -28.25 -3.52
N PHE A 326 -4.64 -28.01 -3.53
CA PHE A 326 -5.30 -27.02 -2.66
C PHE A 326 -5.99 -27.66 -1.44
N LYS A 327 -5.80 -28.95 -1.19
CA LYS A 327 -6.23 -29.61 0.06
C LYS A 327 -5.53 -28.96 1.27
N GLY A 328 -6.28 -28.27 2.10
CA GLY A 328 -5.80 -27.68 3.34
C GLY A 328 -5.86 -26.16 3.43
N GLY A 329 -6.40 -25.49 2.43
CA GLY A 329 -6.84 -24.12 2.55
C GLY A 329 -8.25 -24.08 3.13
N ALA A 330 -8.38 -23.84 4.45
CA ALA A 330 -9.55 -23.24 5.10
C ALA A 330 -9.33 -23.19 6.58
#